data_4bb9911b86dc9f12dc8ec6f4066d1efa
#
_entry.id   4bb9911b86dc9f12dc8ec6f4066d1efa
#
_cell.length_a   1.000
_cell.length_b   1.000
_cell.length_c   1.000
_cell.angle_alpha   90.00
_cell.angle_beta   90.00
_cell.angle_gamma   90.00
#
_symmetry.space_group_name_H-M   'P 1'
#
loop_
_entity.id
_entity.type
_entity.pdbx_description
1 polymer ?
#
loop_
_entity_poly.entity_id
_entity_poly.type
_entity_poly.pdbx_seq_one_letter_code
_entity_poly.pdbx_strand_id
1 'polypeptide(L)' 'MAWTPLTPSERRVARLAADGRTNRQIVHGLYVTLKTVETHLAHAYAKLGISRRSELPAALTGENPRVRARTRTLDD' A
#
# COMPACT_ATOMS: atom_id res chain seq x y z
N MET A 1 10.51 12.70 -13.09
CA MET A 1 9.96 11.40 -12.93
C MET A 1 8.56 11.44 -12.33
N ALA A 2 7.65 10.69 -12.88
CA ALA A 2 6.28 10.76 -12.43
C ALA A 2 6.05 9.83 -11.24
N TRP A 3 5.44 10.36 -10.21
CA TRP A 3 4.97 9.57 -9.10
C TRP A 3 3.56 9.08 -9.44
N THR A 4 3.34 7.77 -9.37
CA THR A 4 2.07 7.17 -9.71
C THR A 4 1.29 6.83 -8.45
N PRO A 5 0.21 7.53 -8.18
CA PRO A 5 -0.56 7.26 -6.96
C PRO A 5 -1.33 5.96 -7.07
N LEU A 6 -1.62 5.38 -5.92
CA LEU A 6 -2.46 4.21 -5.87
C LEU A 6 -3.91 4.60 -6.22
N THR A 7 -4.60 3.70 -6.90
CA THR A 7 -6.05 3.87 -7.06
C THR A 7 -6.71 3.69 -5.69
N PRO A 8 -7.96 4.17 -5.53
CA PRO A 8 -8.65 3.97 -4.26
C PRO A 8 -8.73 2.50 -3.84
N SER A 9 -8.94 1.60 -4.79
CA SER A 9 -9.01 0.18 -4.48
C SER A 9 -7.65 -0.37 -4.05
N GLU A 10 -6.61 0.01 -4.75
CA GLU A 10 -5.25 -0.42 -4.40
C GLU A 10 -4.86 0.09 -3.02
N ARG A 11 -5.19 1.34 -2.74
CA ARG A 11 -4.89 1.95 -1.45
C ARG A 11 -5.61 1.22 -0.31
N ARG A 12 -6.88 0.90 -0.53
CA ARG A 12 -7.68 0.23 0.49
C ARG A 12 -7.11 -1.15 0.82
N VAL A 13 -6.79 -1.92 -0.21
CA VAL A 13 -6.22 -3.25 -0.02
C VAL A 13 -4.85 -3.15 0.64
N ALA A 14 -4.01 -2.24 0.16
CA ALA A 14 -2.67 -2.07 0.71
C ALA A 14 -2.70 -1.64 2.17
N ARG A 15 -3.64 -0.77 2.53
CA ARG A 15 -3.74 -0.31 3.90
C ARG A 15 -4.15 -1.43 4.84
N LEU A 16 -5.10 -2.27 4.42
CA LEU A 16 -5.50 -3.41 5.24
C LEU A 16 -4.34 -4.39 5.41
N ALA A 17 -3.57 -4.60 4.35
CA ALA A 17 -2.40 -5.46 4.43
C ALA A 17 -1.35 -4.86 5.36
N ALA A 18 -1.17 -3.55 5.31
CA ALA A 18 -0.22 -2.86 6.19
C ALA A 18 -0.63 -2.98 7.65
N ASP A 19 -1.94 -3.08 7.91
CA ASP A 19 -2.46 -3.24 9.26
C ASP A 19 -2.32 -4.66 9.79
N GLY A 20 -1.75 -5.56 8.99
CA GLY A 20 -1.52 -6.92 9.43
C GLY A 20 -2.61 -7.90 9.05
N ARG A 21 -3.57 -7.48 8.22
CA ARG A 21 -4.64 -8.38 7.77
C ARG A 21 -4.10 -9.36 6.74
N THR A 22 -4.59 -10.59 6.81
CA THR A 22 -4.26 -11.58 5.78
C THR A 22 -5.09 -11.31 4.53
N ASN A 23 -4.67 -11.89 3.40
CA ASN A 23 -5.44 -11.73 2.18
C ASN A 23 -6.87 -12.26 2.34
N ARG A 24 -7.02 -13.36 3.08
CA ARG A 24 -8.35 -13.90 3.34
C ARG A 24 -9.22 -12.92 4.13
N GLN A 25 -8.64 -12.27 5.11
CA GLN A 25 -9.37 -11.26 5.88
C GLN A 25 -9.76 -10.08 5.01
N ILE A 26 -8.88 -9.69 4.09
CA ILE A 26 -9.18 -8.60 3.16
C ILE A 26 -10.32 -8.98 2.23
N VAL A 27 -10.31 -10.22 1.73
CA VAL A 27 -11.38 -10.74 0.89
C VAL A 27 -12.72 -10.60 1.60
N HIS A 28 -12.78 -11.05 2.85
CA HIS A 28 -14.03 -10.99 3.61
C HIS A 28 -14.45 -9.56 3.91
N GLY A 29 -13.49 -8.70 4.22
CA GLY A 29 -13.80 -7.32 4.58
C GLY A 29 -14.29 -6.48 3.42
N LEU A 30 -13.80 -6.74 2.22
CA LEU A 30 -14.12 -5.93 1.05
C LEU A 30 -15.07 -6.62 0.08
N TYR A 31 -15.43 -7.89 0.34
CA TYR A 31 -16.31 -8.66 -0.54
C TYR A 31 -15.76 -8.75 -1.96
N VAL A 32 -14.47 -9.01 -2.06
CA VAL A 32 -13.78 -9.20 -3.34
C VAL A 32 -13.18 -10.60 -3.38
N THR A 33 -12.65 -10.98 -4.54
CA THR A 33 -12.02 -12.30 -4.67
C THR A 33 -10.57 -12.23 -4.24
N LEU A 34 -10.01 -13.41 -3.94
CA LEU A 34 -8.60 -13.50 -3.60
C LEU A 34 -7.72 -13.00 -4.74
N LYS A 35 -8.09 -13.34 -5.96
CA LYS A 35 -7.33 -12.89 -7.12
C LYS A 35 -7.32 -11.38 -7.23
N THR A 36 -8.45 -10.73 -6.92
CA THR A 36 -8.54 -9.28 -6.94
C THR A 36 -7.59 -8.67 -5.91
N VAL A 37 -7.57 -9.24 -4.70
CA VAL A 37 -6.66 -8.77 -3.66
C VAL A 37 -5.21 -8.90 -4.11
N GLU A 38 -4.86 -10.06 -4.66
CA GLU A 38 -3.49 -10.29 -5.11
C GLU A 38 -3.10 -9.32 -6.22
N THR A 39 -4.01 -9.07 -7.15
CA THR A 39 -3.75 -8.14 -8.25
C THR A 39 -3.53 -6.72 -7.72
N HIS A 40 -4.41 -6.28 -6.82
CA HIS A 40 -4.26 -4.94 -6.25
C HIS A 40 -2.97 -4.80 -5.47
N LEU A 41 -2.59 -5.83 -4.71
CA LEU A 41 -1.33 -5.78 -3.97
C LEU A 41 -0.13 -5.75 -4.90
N ALA A 42 -0.17 -6.54 -5.98
CA ALA A 42 0.93 -6.54 -6.94
C ALA A 42 1.11 -5.15 -7.56
N HIS A 43 0.00 -4.53 -7.95
CA HIS A 43 0.05 -3.18 -8.51
C HIS A 43 0.54 -2.17 -7.48
N ALA A 44 0.08 -2.29 -6.25
CA ALA A 44 0.50 -1.39 -5.19
C ALA A 44 2.00 -1.52 -4.93
N TYR A 45 2.51 -2.75 -4.87
CA TYR A 45 3.93 -2.98 -4.67
C TYR A 45 4.74 -2.32 -5.79
N ALA A 46 4.31 -2.51 -7.04
CA ALA A 46 5.02 -1.92 -8.17
C ALA A 46 5.02 -0.40 -8.11
N LYS A 47 3.89 0.18 -7.78
CA LYS A 47 3.78 1.65 -7.70
C LYS A 47 4.55 2.23 -6.53
N LEU A 48 4.61 1.51 -5.42
CA LEU A 48 5.34 1.96 -4.24
C LEU A 48 6.82 1.61 -4.29
N GLY A 49 7.22 0.78 -5.25
CA GLY A 49 8.62 0.39 -5.38
C GLY A 49 9.09 -0.54 -4.28
N ILE A 50 8.22 -1.41 -3.78
CA ILE A 50 8.55 -2.34 -2.71
C ILE A 50 8.39 -3.77 -3.19
N SER A 51 9.01 -4.70 -2.46
CA SER A 51 8.96 -6.12 -2.79
C SER A 51 8.30 -6.96 -1.71
N ARG A 52 8.15 -6.44 -0.52
CA ARG A 52 7.69 -7.20 0.63
C ARG A 52 6.50 -6.53 1.29
N ARG A 53 5.64 -7.36 1.83
CA ARG A 53 4.47 -6.89 2.55
C ARG A 53 4.84 -6.07 3.79
N SER A 54 5.95 -6.44 4.42
CA SER A 54 6.41 -5.74 5.62
C SER A 54 6.84 -4.30 5.34
N GLU A 55 7.06 -3.95 4.08
CA GLU A 55 7.42 -2.59 3.71
C GLU A 55 6.21 -1.69 3.53
N LEU A 56 5.00 -2.26 3.53
CA LEU A 56 3.79 -1.49 3.26
C LEU A 56 3.54 -0.34 4.24
N PRO A 57 3.67 -0.52 5.57
CA PRO A 57 3.37 0.60 6.47
C PRO A 57 4.21 1.83 6.16
N ALA A 58 5.52 1.64 5.98
CA ALA A 58 6.40 2.76 5.67
C ALA A 58 6.14 3.32 4.27
N ALA A 59 5.88 2.43 3.32
CA ALA A 59 5.65 2.86 1.94
C ALA A 59 4.37 3.67 1.82
N LEU A 60 3.32 3.29 2.53
CA LEU A 60 2.06 4.04 2.48
C LEU A 60 2.21 5.40 3.13
N THR A 61 2.99 5.49 4.19
CA THR A 61 3.28 6.78 4.80
C THR A 61 4.01 7.68 3.81
N GLY A 62 4.90 7.10 3.01
CA GLY A 62 5.70 7.86 2.08
C GLY A 62 5.10 8.03 0.68
N GLU A 63 3.89 7.53 0.43
CA GLU A 63 3.33 7.62 -0.91
C GLU A 63 3.04 9.05 -1.32
N ASN A 64 2.82 9.92 -0.35
CA ASN A 64 2.67 11.34 -0.61
C ASN A 64 4.04 12.00 -0.46
N PRO A 65 4.62 12.54 -1.54
CA PRO A 65 5.95 13.13 -1.47
C PRO A 65 6.10 14.19 -0.40
N ARG A 66 5.03 14.95 -0.16
CA ARG A 66 5.07 16.01 0.84
C ARG A 66 5.21 15.41 2.24
N VAL A 67 4.48 14.33 2.51
CA VAL A 67 4.54 13.67 3.80
C VAL A 67 5.92 13.05 4.01
N ARG A 68 6.45 12.43 2.96
CA ARG A 68 7.79 11.82 3.05
C ARG A 68 8.84 12.88 3.38
N ALA A 69 8.79 14.02 2.72
CA ALA A 69 9.76 15.07 2.95
C ALA A 69 9.67 15.59 4.37
N ARG A 70 8.45 15.74 4.88
CA ARG A 70 8.24 16.20 6.24
C ARG A 70 8.79 15.20 7.25
N THR A 71 8.55 13.93 7.03
CA THR A 71 9.04 12.88 7.92
C THR A 71 10.56 12.90 7.97
N ARG A 72 11.18 13.05 6.83
CA ARG A 72 12.63 13.10 6.77
C ARG A 72 13.17 14.29 7.55
N THR A 73 12.52 15.43 7.40
CA THR A 73 12.94 16.65 8.10
C THR A 73 12.86 16.46 9.60
N LEU A 74 11.81 15.80 10.07
CA LEU A 74 11.64 15.57 11.50
C LEU A 74 12.68 14.63 12.06
N ASP A 75 13.16 13.68 11.26
CA ASP A 75 14.16 12.74 11.71
C ASP A 75 15.52 13.38 11.90
N ASP A 76 15.73 14.50 11.28
CA ASP A 76 16.98 15.22 11.42
C ASP A 76 17.00 15.99 12.72
#